data_9f5a0c46698c17f779c206394ea9cbdc
#
_entry.id   9f5a0c46698c17f779c206394ea9cbdc
#
_cell.length_a   1.000
_cell.length_b   1.000
_cell.length_c   1.000
_cell.angle_alpha   90.00
_cell.angle_beta   90.00
_cell.angle_gamma   90.00
#
_symmetry.space_group_name_H-M   'P 1'
#
loop_
_entity.id
_entity.type
_entity.pdbx_description
1 polymer ?
#
loop_
_entity_poly.entity_id
_entity_poly.type
_entity_poly.pdbx_seq_one_letter_code
_entity_poly.pdbx_strand_id
1 'polypeptide(L)'
;MKQINFPKLSKEKLLERLEHPNGIARVIIDTDAANEIDDQFALTWALLSPEKLKIEAVTAEPFSFAHHQRELFDAEKILDQDKANKQSSFAIEWVKRLHKKGIKAKDLKFVKPDEGMELSYQEIL
;
A
#
# COMPACT_ATOMS: atom_id res chain seq x y z
N MET A 1 8.84 24.62 13.04
CA MET A 1 9.12 23.18 12.90
C MET A 1 10.58 22.96 13.24
N LYS A 2 10.90 22.06 14.19
CA LYS A 2 12.29 21.65 14.44
C LYS A 2 12.77 20.84 13.25
N GLN A 3 13.85 21.27 12.61
CA GLN A 3 14.48 20.55 11.52
C GLN A 3 15.05 19.24 12.07
N ILE A 4 14.54 18.11 11.61
CA ILE A 4 15.05 16.79 11.98
C ILE A 4 16.35 16.59 11.20
N ASN A 5 17.48 16.57 11.93
CA ASN A 5 18.79 16.28 11.35
C ASN A 5 19.01 14.76 11.36
N PHE A 6 18.88 14.13 10.21
CA PHE A 6 19.28 12.72 10.06
C PHE A 6 20.82 12.62 10.01
N PRO A 7 21.42 11.62 10.68
CA PRO A 7 22.85 11.37 10.57
C PRO A 7 23.22 11.08 9.12
N LYS A 8 24.24 11.80 8.60
CA LYS A 8 24.78 11.54 7.27
C LYS A 8 25.76 10.38 7.34
N LEU A 9 25.50 9.32 6.59
CA LEU A 9 26.46 8.24 6.41
C LEU A 9 27.54 8.67 5.42
N SER A 10 28.79 8.21 5.63
CA SER A 10 29.84 8.37 4.62
C SER A 10 29.50 7.58 3.36
N LYS A 11 30.09 7.96 2.22
CA LYS A 11 29.89 7.26 0.95
C LYS A 11 30.31 5.79 1.05
N GLU A 12 31.42 5.52 1.72
CA GLU A 12 31.94 4.17 1.95
C GLU A 12 30.92 3.33 2.73
N LYS A 13 30.33 3.91 3.78
CA LYS A 13 29.31 3.22 4.59
C LYS A 13 28.03 2.97 3.81
N LEU A 14 27.65 3.89 2.93
CA LEU A 14 26.49 3.70 2.04
C LEU A 14 26.75 2.54 1.05
N LEU A 15 27.93 2.50 0.44
CA LEU A 15 28.30 1.43 -0.49
C LEU A 15 28.33 0.06 0.21
N GLU A 16 28.95 -0.01 1.40
CA GLU A 16 28.96 -1.22 2.24
C GLU A 16 27.54 -1.75 2.51
N ARG A 17 26.60 -0.82 2.78
CA ARG A 17 25.20 -1.19 3.07
C ARG A 17 24.38 -1.61 1.84
N LEU A 18 24.85 -1.27 0.64
CA LEU A 18 24.24 -1.67 -0.62
C LEU A 18 24.77 -3.01 -1.17
N GLU A 19 25.81 -3.56 -0.54
CA GLU A 19 26.30 -4.89 -0.90
C GLU A 19 25.28 -5.96 -0.49
N HIS A 20 25.17 -7.01 -1.32
CA HIS A 20 24.34 -8.16 -0.99
C HIS A 20 24.82 -8.81 0.31
N PRO A 21 23.92 -9.14 1.26
CA PRO A 21 24.29 -9.82 2.48
C PRO A 21 24.92 -11.19 2.17
N ASN A 22 26.02 -11.49 2.86
CA ASN A 22 26.65 -12.80 2.81
C ASN A 22 25.96 -13.75 3.81
N GLY A 23 25.59 -14.96 3.34
CA GLY A 23 24.94 -15.96 4.17
C GLY A 23 23.44 -15.74 4.33
N ILE A 24 22.87 -16.22 5.45
CA ILE A 24 21.44 -16.13 5.75
C ILE A 24 21.15 -14.76 6.38
N ALA A 25 20.32 -13.96 5.70
CA ALA A 25 19.89 -12.67 6.22
C ALA A 25 18.76 -12.86 7.25
N ARG A 26 18.88 -12.21 8.43
CA ARG A 26 17.78 -12.11 9.40
C ARG A 26 16.88 -10.96 9.00
N VAL A 27 15.59 -11.21 8.86
CA VAL A 27 14.63 -10.23 8.37
C VAL A 27 13.40 -10.16 9.28
N ILE A 28 12.84 -8.96 9.37
CA ILE A 28 11.47 -8.72 9.81
C ILE A 28 10.73 -8.26 8.55
N ILE A 29 9.59 -8.86 8.28
CA ILE A 29 8.74 -8.50 7.14
C ILE A 29 7.59 -7.68 7.67
N ASP A 30 7.43 -6.49 7.12
CA ASP A 30 6.38 -5.55 7.44
C ASP A 30 5.50 -5.43 6.22
N THR A 31 4.20 -5.78 6.30
CA THR A 31 3.36 -6.01 5.12
C THR A 31 1.90 -5.66 5.37
N ASP A 32 1.25 -5.06 4.39
CA ASP A 32 -0.19 -4.86 4.33
C ASP A 32 -0.88 -5.92 3.43
N ALA A 33 -0.58 -7.19 3.71
CA ALA A 33 -0.85 -8.37 2.89
C ALA A 33 -2.30 -8.52 2.38
N ALA A 34 -3.28 -7.86 3.00
CA ALA A 34 -4.67 -7.85 2.53
C ALA A 34 -4.99 -6.71 1.56
N ASN A 35 -4.03 -5.80 1.30
CA ASN A 35 -4.23 -4.67 0.38
C ASN A 35 -4.06 -5.09 -1.07
N GLU A 36 -2.90 -5.62 -1.41
CA GLU A 36 -2.56 -6.02 -2.78
C GLU A 36 -1.93 -7.43 -2.79
N ILE A 37 -2.08 -8.14 -3.90
CA ILE A 37 -1.68 -9.54 -4.02
C ILE A 37 -0.15 -9.73 -4.04
N ASP A 38 0.60 -8.72 -4.42
CA ASP A 38 2.07 -8.76 -4.50
C ASP A 38 2.73 -8.95 -3.12
N ASP A 39 2.16 -8.41 -2.06
CA ASP A 39 2.58 -8.68 -0.68
C ASP A 39 2.46 -10.15 -0.31
N GLN A 40 1.37 -10.81 -0.70
CA GLN A 40 1.17 -12.24 -0.48
C GLN A 40 2.21 -13.08 -1.23
N PHE A 41 2.55 -12.69 -2.47
CA PHE A 41 3.63 -13.33 -3.21
C PHE A 41 4.99 -13.09 -2.57
N ALA A 42 5.28 -11.88 -2.13
CA ALA A 42 6.54 -11.53 -1.47
C ALA A 42 6.72 -12.32 -0.16
N LEU A 43 5.67 -12.40 0.67
CA LEU A 43 5.67 -13.17 1.91
C LEU A 43 5.87 -14.67 1.64
N THR A 44 5.12 -15.22 0.67
CA THR A 44 5.26 -16.62 0.27
C THR A 44 6.66 -16.92 -0.23
N TRP A 45 7.24 -16.05 -1.07
CA TRP A 45 8.60 -16.22 -1.56
C TRP A 45 9.62 -16.17 -0.43
N ALA A 46 9.47 -15.26 0.52
CA ALA A 46 10.35 -15.18 1.68
C ALA A 46 10.29 -16.45 2.53
N LEU A 47 9.09 -16.99 2.78
CA LEU A 47 8.87 -18.24 3.52
C LEU A 47 9.47 -19.47 2.81
N LEU A 48 9.47 -19.48 1.48
CA LEU A 48 10.05 -20.55 0.66
C LEU A 48 11.56 -20.42 0.43
N SER A 49 12.21 -19.40 1.02
CA SER A 49 13.66 -19.14 0.86
C SER A 49 14.45 -19.28 2.18
N PRO A 50 14.28 -20.34 2.98
CA PRO A 50 14.94 -20.48 4.30
C PRO A 50 16.47 -20.57 4.21
N GLU A 51 17.00 -20.93 3.04
CA GLU A 51 18.46 -20.97 2.79
C GLU A 51 19.07 -19.58 2.61
N LYS A 52 18.24 -18.56 2.42
CA LYS A 52 18.64 -17.15 2.24
C LYS A 52 18.13 -16.25 3.35
N LEU A 53 16.95 -16.55 3.89
CA LEU A 53 16.25 -15.68 4.83
C LEU A 53 15.91 -16.44 6.11
N LYS A 54 16.21 -15.84 7.26
CA LYS A 54 15.67 -16.22 8.56
C LYS A 54 14.64 -15.16 8.95
N ILE A 55 13.37 -15.49 8.81
CA ILE A 55 12.28 -14.61 9.21
C ILE A 55 12.17 -14.63 10.73
N GLU A 56 12.38 -13.49 11.37
CA GLU A 56 12.32 -13.32 12.83
C GLU A 56 10.90 -12.89 13.27
N ALA A 57 10.22 -12.13 12.42
CA ALA A 57 8.84 -11.70 12.65
C ALA A 57 8.18 -11.29 11.32
N VAL A 58 6.86 -11.35 11.30
CA VAL A 58 6.02 -10.70 10.29
C VAL A 58 5.07 -9.77 11.03
N THR A 59 4.98 -8.52 10.60
CA THR A 59 4.12 -7.51 11.20
C THR A 59 3.06 -7.06 10.20
N ALA A 60 1.83 -6.86 10.69
CA ALA A 60 0.72 -6.41 9.88
C ALA A 60 0.69 -4.88 9.85
N GLU A 61 0.77 -4.32 8.65
CA GLU A 61 0.66 -2.88 8.42
C GLU A 61 -0.78 -2.46 8.14
N PRO A 62 -1.15 -1.25 8.58
CA PRO A 62 -2.43 -0.68 8.23
C PRO A 62 -2.44 -0.19 6.78
N PHE A 63 -3.52 -0.47 6.06
CA PHE A 63 -3.82 0.19 4.80
C PHE A 63 -5.18 0.87 4.85
N SER A 64 -5.42 1.83 3.96
CA SER A 64 -6.68 2.56 3.95
C SER A 64 -6.95 3.22 2.61
N PHE A 65 -8.19 3.10 2.16
CA PHE A 65 -8.74 3.85 1.03
C PHE A 65 -9.66 5.00 1.46
N ALA A 66 -9.81 5.23 2.77
CA ALA A 66 -10.73 6.23 3.31
C ALA A 66 -10.41 7.67 2.84
N HIS A 67 -9.14 7.97 2.55
CA HIS A 67 -8.71 9.27 2.04
C HIS A 67 -9.23 9.57 0.62
N HIS A 68 -9.54 8.55 -0.19
CA HIS A 68 -10.11 8.71 -1.52
C HIS A 68 -11.62 8.95 -1.52
N GLN A 69 -12.31 8.69 -0.40
CA GLN A 69 -13.78 8.75 -0.33
C GLN A 69 -14.33 10.10 -0.80
N ARG A 70 -13.80 11.18 -0.23
CA ARG A 70 -14.25 12.55 -0.56
C ARG A 70 -14.00 12.88 -2.03
N GLU A 71 -12.80 12.55 -2.52
CA GLU A 71 -12.40 12.83 -3.90
C GLU A 71 -13.28 12.10 -4.91
N LEU A 72 -13.62 10.82 -4.65
CA LEU A 72 -14.49 10.03 -5.52
C LEU A 72 -15.94 10.54 -5.49
N PHE A 73 -16.45 10.95 -4.33
CA PHE A 73 -17.80 11.53 -4.22
C PHE A 73 -17.91 12.87 -4.95
N ASP A 74 -16.89 13.71 -4.88
CA ASP A 74 -16.86 14.98 -5.59
C ASP A 74 -16.70 14.77 -7.10
N ALA A 75 -15.91 13.79 -7.53
CA ALA A 75 -15.80 13.40 -8.93
C ALA A 75 -17.12 12.84 -9.49
N GLU A 76 -17.85 12.05 -8.71
CA GLU A 76 -19.18 11.53 -9.11
C GLU A 76 -20.19 12.66 -9.33
N LYS A 77 -20.25 13.65 -8.42
CA LYS A 77 -21.10 14.85 -8.60
C LYS A 77 -20.76 15.66 -9.85
N ILE A 78 -19.48 15.76 -10.17
CA ILE A 78 -19.02 16.46 -11.38
C ILE A 78 -19.51 15.74 -12.64
N LEU A 79 -19.43 14.40 -12.65
CA LEU A 79 -19.90 13.57 -13.75
C LEU A 79 -21.42 13.65 -13.92
N ASP A 80 -22.18 13.60 -12.83
CA ASP A 80 -23.65 13.68 -12.83
C ASP A 80 -24.15 15.06 -13.33
N GLN A 81 -23.33 16.12 -13.24
CA GLN A 81 -23.66 17.45 -13.71
C GLN A 81 -23.22 17.76 -15.16
N ASP A 82 -22.77 16.75 -15.91
CA ASP A 82 -22.27 16.89 -17.29
C ASP A 82 -21.09 17.90 -17.46
N LYS A 83 -20.45 18.29 -16.35
CA LYS A 83 -19.33 19.22 -16.31
C LYS A 83 -17.97 18.58 -16.57
N ALA A 84 -17.94 17.27 -16.83
CA ALA A 84 -16.72 16.45 -16.90
C ALA A 84 -15.84 16.73 -18.14
N ASN A 85 -16.30 17.52 -19.11
CA ASN A 85 -15.60 17.68 -20.40
C ASN A 85 -14.29 18.48 -20.33
N LYS A 86 -13.85 18.97 -19.15
CA LYS A 86 -12.65 19.83 -19.04
C LYS A 86 -11.66 19.46 -17.94
N GLN A 87 -11.96 18.48 -17.08
CA GLN A 87 -11.03 18.06 -16.03
C GLN A 87 -10.81 16.55 -16.08
N SER A 88 -9.64 16.15 -16.56
CA SER A 88 -9.15 14.78 -16.38
C SER A 88 -8.42 14.71 -15.03
N SER A 89 -9.05 14.15 -14.00
CA SER A 89 -8.39 13.75 -12.77
C SER A 89 -8.46 12.22 -12.62
N PHE A 90 -7.54 11.65 -11.87
CA PHE A 90 -7.54 10.21 -11.55
C PHE A 90 -8.91 9.76 -10.99
N ALA A 91 -9.49 10.54 -10.08
CA ALA A 91 -10.78 10.25 -9.47
C ALA A 91 -11.93 10.22 -10.50
N ILE A 92 -11.95 11.14 -11.47
CA ILE A 92 -12.96 11.16 -12.55
C ILE A 92 -12.84 9.89 -13.39
N GLU A 93 -11.65 9.50 -13.80
CA GLU A 93 -11.44 8.29 -14.58
C GLU A 93 -11.80 7.01 -13.78
N TRP A 94 -11.51 7.00 -12.49
CA TRP A 94 -11.90 5.92 -11.61
C TRP A 94 -13.43 5.80 -11.53
N VAL A 95 -14.13 6.89 -11.26
CA VAL A 95 -15.62 6.90 -11.21
C VAL A 95 -16.23 6.48 -12.55
N LYS A 96 -15.69 6.92 -13.68
CA LYS A 96 -16.14 6.45 -15.02
C LYS A 96 -16.03 4.93 -15.15
N ARG A 97 -14.93 4.33 -14.67
CA ARG A 97 -14.74 2.87 -14.67
C ARG A 97 -15.74 2.16 -13.76
N LEU A 98 -16.03 2.72 -12.58
CA LEU A 98 -17.06 2.20 -11.67
C LEU A 98 -18.45 2.24 -12.31
N HIS A 99 -18.84 3.37 -12.91
CA HIS A 99 -20.12 3.53 -13.60
C HIS A 99 -20.29 2.54 -14.76
N LYS A 100 -19.22 2.23 -15.53
CA LYS A 100 -19.25 1.17 -16.55
C LYS A 100 -19.56 -0.21 -15.99
N LYS A 101 -19.28 -0.44 -14.70
CA LYS A 101 -19.59 -1.68 -13.97
C LYS A 101 -20.92 -1.59 -13.20
N GLY A 102 -21.67 -0.49 -13.33
CA GLY A 102 -22.92 -0.25 -12.60
C GLY A 102 -22.73 0.08 -11.12
N ILE A 103 -21.50 0.45 -10.70
CA ILE A 103 -21.15 0.73 -9.31
C ILE A 103 -21.08 2.25 -9.12
N LYS A 104 -21.67 2.77 -8.06
CA LYS A 104 -21.55 4.18 -7.65
C LYS A 104 -20.50 4.33 -6.55
N ALA A 105 -19.89 5.51 -6.44
CA ALA A 105 -18.88 5.77 -5.42
C ALA A 105 -19.42 5.52 -3.99
N LYS A 106 -20.69 5.83 -3.73
CA LYS A 106 -21.37 5.56 -2.45
C LYS A 106 -21.48 4.08 -2.07
N ASP A 107 -21.41 3.18 -3.05
CA ASP A 107 -21.53 1.73 -2.86
C ASP A 107 -20.19 1.07 -2.53
N LEU A 108 -19.09 1.85 -2.60
CA LEU A 108 -17.76 1.38 -2.25
C LEU A 108 -17.58 1.33 -0.72
N LYS A 109 -16.97 0.25 -0.26
CA LYS A 109 -16.47 0.15 1.11
C LYS A 109 -15.08 0.81 1.17
N PHE A 110 -14.96 1.83 2.02
CA PHE A 110 -13.69 2.51 2.27
C PHE A 110 -13.10 1.98 3.57
N VAL A 111 -12.11 1.10 3.43
CA VAL A 111 -11.40 0.49 4.56
C VAL A 111 -10.67 1.58 5.35
N LYS A 112 -10.83 1.57 6.67
CA LYS A 112 -10.10 2.43 7.61
C LYS A 112 -8.76 1.80 8.01
N PRO A 113 -7.78 2.58 8.52
CA PRO A 113 -6.47 2.05 8.86
C PRO A 113 -6.48 0.90 9.87
N ASP A 114 -7.29 1.00 10.92
CA ASP A 114 -7.46 -0.03 11.95
C ASP A 114 -8.08 -1.32 11.38
N GLU A 115 -9.09 -1.18 10.50
CA GLU A 115 -9.69 -2.30 9.79
C GLU A 115 -8.68 -2.93 8.81
N GLY A 116 -7.90 -2.09 8.08
CA GLY A 116 -6.87 -2.56 7.15
C GLY A 116 -5.78 -3.36 7.86
N MET A 117 -5.33 -2.91 9.02
CA MET A 117 -4.36 -3.65 9.83
C MET A 117 -4.89 -5.02 10.27
N GLU A 118 -6.14 -5.09 10.74
CA GLU A 118 -6.77 -6.36 11.14
C GLU A 118 -6.90 -7.31 9.95
N LEU A 119 -7.30 -6.81 8.77
CA LEU A 119 -7.35 -7.62 7.54
C LEU A 119 -5.98 -8.18 7.18
N SER A 120 -4.92 -7.36 7.23
CA SER A 120 -3.55 -7.81 6.97
C SER A 120 -3.09 -8.86 7.98
N TYR A 121 -3.43 -8.68 9.25
CA TYR A 121 -3.12 -9.67 10.29
C TYR A 121 -3.80 -11.02 10.02
N GLN A 122 -5.06 -11.02 9.64
CA GLN A 122 -5.79 -12.25 9.31
C GLN A 122 -5.25 -12.94 8.05
N GLU A 123 -4.75 -12.17 7.08
CA GLU A 123 -4.15 -12.73 5.85
C GLU A 123 -2.77 -13.35 6.09
N ILE A 124 -2.03 -12.90 7.11
CA ILE A 124 -0.72 -13.45 7.48
C ILE A 124 -0.85 -14.78 8.23
N LEU A 125 -1.95 -15.02 8.97
CA LEU A 125 -2.17 -16.24 9.79
C LEU A 125 -2.52 -17.46 8.95
#